data_568a1860c48250c12023de7741dde3fa
#
_entry.id   568a1860c48250c12023de7741dde3fa
#
_cell.length_a   1.000
_cell.length_b   1.000
_cell.length_c   1.000
_cell.angle_alpha   90.00
_cell.angle_beta   90.00
_cell.angle_gamma   90.00
#
_symmetry.space_group_name_H-M   'P 1'
#
loop_
_entity.id
_entity.type
_entity.pdbx_description
1 polymer ?
#
loop_
_entity_poly.entity_id
_entity_poly.type
_entity_poly.pdbx_seq_one_letter_code
_entity_poly.pdbx_strand_id
1 'polypeptide(L)'
;ISKDDSLQMYPVGKECKIRSIQVHGQDVDKCYAGQRVAINLSNVKKSEISRGCVLAPPNNMKNTELLDVRLNVLPGSKRVLTNHSRLHLFTGTSEILCRAVLLDKEEIGPGESGFVQLRLEEEIALRRGDKFVVRFYSPMETIGGGVVLEPNPKRKRRFQPEVIEELKRKESGSSEDVIEMHVKN
;
A
#
# COMPACT_ATOMS: atom_id res chain seq x y z
N ILE A 1 -0.02 -9.45 -18.83
CA ILE A 1 1.21 -8.77 -19.29
C ILE A 1 1.74 -9.56 -20.47
N SER A 2 2.11 -8.85 -21.54
CA SER A 2 2.64 -9.44 -22.77
C SER A 2 4.01 -8.88 -23.10
N LYS A 3 4.78 -9.61 -23.90
CA LYS A 3 6.00 -9.07 -24.50
C LYS A 3 5.67 -7.82 -25.31
N ASP A 4 6.59 -6.87 -25.32
CA ASP A 4 6.47 -5.53 -25.94
C ASP A 4 5.48 -4.56 -25.28
N ASP A 5 4.77 -4.95 -24.20
CA ASP A 5 3.98 -4.01 -23.42
C ASP A 5 4.86 -2.87 -22.86
N SER A 6 4.32 -1.66 -22.91
CA SER A 6 4.91 -0.49 -22.26
C SER A 6 4.30 -0.31 -20.90
N LEU A 7 5.14 -0.28 -19.86
CA LEU A 7 4.75 -0.15 -18.47
C LEU A 7 5.51 1.00 -17.82
N GLN A 8 5.00 1.45 -16.68
CA GLN A 8 5.69 2.40 -15.82
C GLN A 8 6.09 1.70 -14.52
N MET A 9 7.33 1.94 -14.10
CA MET A 9 7.88 1.42 -12.85
C MET A 9 7.67 2.43 -11.72
N TYR A 10 6.96 2.04 -10.68
CA TYR A 10 6.66 2.85 -9.50
C TYR A 10 7.50 2.39 -8.29
N PRO A 11 7.88 3.29 -7.38
CA PRO A 11 7.60 4.73 -7.33
C PRO A 11 8.53 5.57 -8.22
N VAL A 12 9.49 4.99 -8.92
CA VAL A 12 10.52 5.69 -9.73
C VAL A 12 9.91 6.56 -10.84
N GLY A 13 8.72 6.21 -11.33
CA GLY A 13 8.03 6.95 -12.39
C GLY A 13 8.58 6.73 -13.81
N LYS A 14 9.49 5.75 -13.99
CA LYS A 14 10.18 5.52 -15.26
C LYS A 14 9.40 4.58 -16.17
N GLU A 15 9.22 4.97 -17.42
CA GLU A 15 8.66 4.10 -18.45
C GLU A 15 9.68 3.04 -18.89
N CYS A 16 9.20 1.82 -19.04
CA CYS A 16 9.97 0.67 -19.46
C CYS A 16 9.16 -0.21 -20.42
N LYS A 17 9.85 -0.97 -21.25
CA LYS A 17 9.23 -1.90 -22.18
C LYS A 17 9.63 -3.33 -21.82
N ILE A 18 8.71 -4.27 -21.93
CA ILE A 18 8.97 -5.68 -21.68
C ILE A 18 9.71 -6.28 -22.88
N ARG A 19 10.91 -6.78 -22.59
CA ARG A 19 11.80 -7.39 -23.60
C ARG A 19 11.60 -8.89 -23.73
N SER A 20 11.48 -9.57 -22.59
CA SER A 20 11.17 -10.99 -22.51
C SER A 20 10.50 -11.32 -21.19
N ILE A 21 9.75 -12.39 -21.17
CA ILE A 21 9.03 -12.91 -20.02
C ILE A 21 9.41 -14.38 -19.85
N GLN A 22 9.70 -14.80 -18.60
CA GLN A 22 9.92 -16.20 -18.26
C GLN A 22 8.99 -16.63 -17.12
N VAL A 23 8.36 -17.77 -17.30
CA VAL A 23 7.54 -18.43 -16.28
C VAL A 23 8.13 -19.84 -16.06
N HIS A 24 8.50 -20.15 -14.83
CA HIS A 24 9.17 -21.43 -14.48
C HIS A 24 10.41 -21.75 -15.34
N GLY A 25 11.17 -20.71 -15.72
CA GLY A 25 12.40 -20.86 -16.50
C GLY A 25 12.19 -21.06 -18.01
N GLN A 26 10.94 -21.00 -18.49
CA GLN A 26 10.60 -21.08 -19.91
C GLN A 26 10.20 -19.70 -20.44
N ASP A 27 10.68 -19.36 -21.63
CA ASP A 27 10.30 -18.15 -22.33
C ASP A 27 8.84 -18.25 -22.78
N VAL A 28 8.08 -17.19 -22.53
CA VAL A 28 6.66 -17.07 -22.88
C VAL A 28 6.36 -15.68 -23.46
N ASP A 29 5.36 -15.57 -24.31
CA ASP A 29 4.93 -14.29 -24.87
C ASP A 29 3.97 -13.53 -23.93
N LYS A 30 3.27 -14.26 -23.04
CA LYS A 30 2.30 -13.70 -22.09
C LYS A 30 2.40 -14.37 -20.73
N CYS A 31 2.11 -13.59 -19.69
CA CYS A 31 1.91 -14.10 -18.34
C CYS A 31 0.61 -13.57 -17.73
N TYR A 32 0.11 -14.29 -16.73
CA TYR A 32 -1.20 -14.06 -16.12
C TYR A 32 -1.09 -13.75 -14.63
N ALA A 33 -2.17 -13.21 -14.07
CA ALA A 33 -2.24 -12.97 -12.63
C ALA A 33 -2.05 -14.27 -11.83
N GLY A 34 -1.38 -14.16 -10.68
CA GLY A 34 -1.07 -15.31 -9.81
C GLY A 34 0.20 -16.08 -10.18
N GLN A 35 0.86 -15.78 -11.30
CA GLN A 35 2.11 -16.42 -11.69
C GLN A 35 3.33 -15.69 -11.10
N ARG A 36 4.35 -16.47 -10.72
CA ARG A 36 5.69 -15.95 -10.47
C ARG A 36 6.42 -15.80 -11.80
N VAL A 37 6.80 -14.59 -12.14
CA VAL A 37 7.32 -14.22 -13.45
C VAL A 37 8.67 -13.55 -13.32
N ALA A 38 9.61 -13.89 -14.20
CA ALA A 38 10.81 -13.10 -14.44
C ALA A 38 10.57 -12.24 -15.69
N ILE A 39 10.80 -10.93 -15.54
CA ILE A 39 10.60 -9.95 -16.61
C ILE A 39 11.91 -9.25 -16.88
N ASN A 40 12.31 -9.24 -18.15
CA ASN A 40 13.43 -8.42 -18.61
C ASN A 40 12.89 -7.10 -19.16
N LEU A 41 13.36 -6.01 -18.60
CA LEU A 41 12.96 -4.65 -18.96
C LEU A 41 14.01 -3.98 -19.83
N SER A 42 13.58 -3.25 -20.86
CA SER A 42 14.41 -2.31 -21.58
C SER A 42 14.32 -0.92 -20.94
N ASN A 43 15.31 -0.07 -21.23
CA ASN A 43 15.40 1.32 -20.76
C ASN A 43 15.54 1.50 -19.22
N VAL A 44 15.77 0.42 -18.48
CA VAL A 44 15.96 0.46 -17.02
C VAL A 44 17.28 -0.20 -16.66
N LYS A 45 18.11 0.48 -15.88
CA LYS A 45 19.33 -0.10 -15.33
C LYS A 45 19.02 -0.90 -14.05
N LYS A 46 19.78 -1.96 -13.80
CA LYS A 46 19.62 -2.77 -12.57
C LYS A 46 19.72 -1.92 -11.29
N SER A 47 20.53 -0.87 -11.28
CA SER A 47 20.68 0.07 -10.17
C SER A 47 19.46 0.95 -9.91
N GLU A 48 18.53 1.05 -10.86
CA GLU A 48 17.29 1.81 -10.73
C GLU A 48 16.13 0.95 -10.20
N ILE A 49 16.33 -0.36 -10.10
CA ILE A 49 15.32 -1.31 -9.62
C ILE A 49 15.65 -1.65 -8.17
N SER A 50 14.75 -1.33 -7.28
CA SER A 50 14.81 -1.71 -5.87
C SER A 50 13.70 -2.68 -5.51
N ARG A 51 13.88 -3.38 -4.39
CA ARG A 51 12.79 -4.17 -3.79
C ARG A 51 11.62 -3.23 -3.47
N GLY A 52 10.42 -3.64 -3.85
CA GLY A 52 9.22 -2.82 -3.67
C GLY A 52 8.75 -2.09 -4.93
N CYS A 53 9.56 -2.05 -5.98
CA CYS A 53 9.09 -1.52 -7.26
C CYS A 53 7.91 -2.33 -7.82
N VAL A 54 6.96 -1.61 -8.39
CA VAL A 54 5.75 -2.17 -9.01
C VAL A 54 5.70 -1.74 -10.48
N LEU A 55 5.35 -2.68 -11.36
CA LEU A 55 5.08 -2.39 -12.77
C LEU A 55 3.56 -2.28 -12.99
N ALA A 56 3.12 -1.19 -13.58
CA ALA A 56 1.72 -0.98 -13.95
C ALA A 56 1.63 -0.21 -15.28
N PRO A 57 0.46 -0.20 -15.94
CA PRO A 57 0.25 0.68 -17.08
C PRO A 57 0.61 2.14 -16.74
N PRO A 58 1.10 2.92 -17.71
CA PRO A 58 1.44 4.31 -17.48
C PRO A 58 0.27 5.09 -16.87
N ASN A 59 0.55 5.95 -15.89
CA ASN A 59 -0.42 6.79 -15.17
C ASN A 59 -1.53 6.02 -14.42
N ASN A 60 -1.37 4.73 -14.19
CA ASN A 60 -2.37 3.90 -13.50
C ASN A 60 -2.24 3.93 -11.97
N MET A 61 -1.10 4.36 -11.46
CA MET A 61 -0.83 4.49 -10.03
C MET A 61 -0.25 5.87 -9.71
N LYS A 62 -0.36 6.29 -8.47
CA LYS A 62 0.26 7.52 -7.95
C LYS A 62 1.17 7.16 -6.79
N ASN A 63 2.31 7.83 -6.71
CA ASN A 63 3.17 7.77 -5.54
C ASN A 63 2.52 8.51 -4.37
N THR A 64 2.74 8.01 -3.17
CA THR A 64 2.21 8.59 -1.95
C THR A 64 3.13 8.35 -0.76
N GLU A 65 3.15 9.32 0.15
CA GLU A 65 3.72 9.21 1.49
C GLU A 65 2.62 9.12 2.57
N LEU A 66 1.35 9.07 2.17
CA LEU A 66 0.21 9.02 3.09
C LEU A 66 -0.73 7.88 2.68
N LEU A 67 -1.20 7.12 3.68
CA LEU A 67 -2.21 6.07 3.50
C LEU A 67 -3.26 6.20 4.60
N ASP A 68 -4.54 6.23 4.22
CA ASP A 68 -5.60 5.96 5.19
C ASP A 68 -5.93 4.48 5.16
N VAL A 69 -5.94 3.86 6.33
CA VAL A 69 -6.05 2.41 6.47
C VAL A 69 -7.03 2.00 7.57
N ARG A 70 -7.60 0.81 7.43
CA ARG A 70 -8.13 0.05 8.57
C ARG A 70 -7.03 -0.83 9.11
N LEU A 71 -6.64 -0.62 10.37
CA LEU A 71 -5.59 -1.38 11.04
C LEU A 71 -6.19 -2.22 12.15
N ASN A 72 -5.80 -3.50 12.19
CA ASN A 72 -6.20 -4.45 13.22
C ASN A 72 -4.96 -4.87 14.00
N VAL A 73 -4.99 -4.74 15.31
CA VAL A 73 -3.94 -5.25 16.22
C VAL A 73 -4.23 -6.71 16.53
N LEU A 74 -3.20 -7.56 16.46
CA LEU A 74 -3.33 -8.98 16.72
C LEU A 74 -3.76 -9.22 18.17
N PRO A 75 -4.70 -10.17 18.45
CA PRO A 75 -5.11 -10.50 19.81
C PRO A 75 -3.96 -10.93 20.73
N GLY A 76 -2.93 -11.54 20.16
CA GLY A 76 -1.73 -11.98 20.89
C GLY A 76 -0.66 -10.90 21.08
N SER A 77 -0.89 -9.67 20.63
CA SER A 77 0.05 -8.57 20.86
C SER A 77 0.15 -8.27 22.37
N LYS A 78 1.37 -8.08 22.85
CA LYS A 78 1.60 -7.67 24.25
C LYS A 78 1.57 -6.15 24.42
N ARG A 79 1.46 -5.41 23.34
CA ARG A 79 1.59 -3.95 23.30
C ARG A 79 0.38 -3.33 22.63
N VAL A 80 0.01 -2.15 23.08
CA VAL A 80 -0.99 -1.30 22.44
C VAL A 80 -0.34 -0.41 21.39
N LEU A 81 -1.07 -0.09 20.36
CA LEU A 81 -0.66 0.90 19.37
C LEU A 81 -1.12 2.28 19.81
N THR A 82 -0.18 3.17 20.05
CA THR A 82 -0.44 4.56 20.45
C THR A 82 -0.23 5.54 19.31
N ASN A 83 -0.77 6.74 19.45
CA ASN A 83 -0.60 7.78 18.44
C ASN A 83 0.88 8.15 18.25
N HIS A 84 1.28 8.38 16.98
CA HIS A 84 2.66 8.63 16.54
C HIS A 84 3.64 7.46 16.73
N SER A 85 3.19 6.26 17.06
CA SER A 85 4.06 5.07 17.05
C SER A 85 4.80 4.95 15.72
N ARG A 86 6.12 4.73 15.80
CA ARG A 86 6.96 4.46 14.64
C ARG A 86 6.96 2.98 14.34
N LEU A 87 6.66 2.63 13.09
CA LEU A 87 6.41 1.27 12.64
C LEU A 87 7.20 0.97 11.37
N HIS A 88 7.48 -0.31 11.15
CA HIS A 88 7.78 -0.85 9.85
C HIS A 88 6.48 -1.27 9.18
N LEU A 89 6.22 -0.76 7.99
CA LEU A 89 5.13 -1.15 7.11
C LEU A 89 5.66 -2.14 6.08
N PHE A 90 5.02 -3.29 5.97
CA PHE A 90 5.29 -4.31 4.97
C PHE A 90 4.08 -4.46 4.05
N THR A 91 4.28 -4.24 2.76
CA THR A 91 3.22 -4.40 1.76
C THR A 91 3.83 -4.83 0.42
N GLY A 92 3.24 -5.84 -0.24
CA GLY A 92 3.87 -6.46 -1.39
C GLY A 92 5.28 -6.94 -1.05
N THR A 93 6.30 -6.38 -1.69
CA THR A 93 7.72 -6.65 -1.39
C THR A 93 8.42 -5.47 -0.70
N SER A 94 7.69 -4.37 -0.44
CA SER A 94 8.23 -3.17 0.22
C SER A 94 8.33 -3.33 1.72
N GLU A 95 9.35 -2.71 2.30
CA GLU A 95 9.49 -2.45 3.73
C GLU A 95 9.83 -0.97 3.90
N ILE A 96 8.95 -0.23 4.58
CA ILE A 96 9.06 1.23 4.70
C ILE A 96 8.78 1.63 6.15
N LEU A 97 9.54 2.59 6.67
CA LEU A 97 9.26 3.19 7.96
C LEU A 97 8.09 4.17 7.86
N CYS A 98 7.23 4.14 8.87
CA CYS A 98 6.09 5.04 8.93
C CYS A 98 5.75 5.44 10.37
N ARG A 99 4.90 6.48 10.50
CA ARG A 99 4.28 6.88 11.76
C ARG A 99 2.77 6.69 11.68
N ALA A 100 2.20 6.07 12.69
CA ALA A 100 0.76 5.86 12.82
C ALA A 100 0.09 7.08 13.47
N VAL A 101 -0.85 7.71 12.79
CA VAL A 101 -1.74 8.72 13.37
C VAL A 101 -3.12 8.09 13.53
N LEU A 102 -3.51 7.83 14.77
CA LEU A 102 -4.80 7.24 15.11
C LEU A 102 -5.90 8.27 14.92
N LEU A 103 -6.93 7.98 14.14
CA LEU A 103 -7.95 8.96 13.75
C LEU A 103 -9.21 8.91 14.63
N ASP A 104 -9.57 7.73 15.13
CA ASP A 104 -10.84 7.47 15.83
C ASP A 104 -10.68 7.01 17.29
N LYS A 105 -9.44 6.74 17.73
CA LYS A 105 -9.16 6.23 19.08
C LYS A 105 -7.90 6.88 19.67
N GLU A 106 -7.76 6.86 20.98
CA GLU A 106 -6.51 7.25 21.65
C GLU A 106 -5.43 6.19 21.51
N GLU A 107 -5.83 4.92 21.60
CA GLU A 107 -4.98 3.75 21.42
C GLU A 107 -5.76 2.60 20.79
N ILE A 108 -5.06 1.63 20.21
CA ILE A 108 -5.65 0.39 19.66
C ILE A 108 -5.00 -0.77 20.39
N GLY A 109 -5.80 -1.45 21.23
CA GLY A 109 -5.37 -2.59 22.03
C GLY A 109 -5.36 -3.93 21.27
N PRO A 110 -4.84 -4.99 21.89
CA PRO A 110 -4.86 -6.33 21.32
C PRO A 110 -6.28 -6.79 20.95
N GLY A 111 -6.45 -7.29 19.73
CA GLY A 111 -7.75 -7.72 19.20
C GLY A 111 -8.65 -6.58 18.71
N GLU A 112 -8.24 -5.36 18.89
CA GLU A 112 -8.99 -4.18 18.42
C GLU A 112 -8.56 -3.72 17.04
N SER A 113 -9.38 -2.85 16.46
CA SER A 113 -9.11 -2.19 15.19
C SER A 113 -9.47 -0.71 15.23
N GLY A 114 -8.84 0.08 14.36
CA GLY A 114 -9.10 1.51 14.24
C GLY A 114 -8.78 2.05 12.86
N PHE A 115 -9.22 3.28 12.62
CA PHE A 115 -8.82 4.06 11.45
C PHE A 115 -7.52 4.78 11.72
N VAL A 116 -6.55 4.57 10.84
CA VAL A 116 -5.20 5.10 11.01
C VAL A 116 -4.75 5.78 9.72
N GLN A 117 -4.13 6.93 9.83
CA GLN A 117 -3.36 7.51 8.74
C GLN A 117 -1.88 7.15 8.96
N LEU A 118 -1.32 6.35 8.05
CA LEU A 118 0.11 6.05 8.03
C LEU A 118 0.84 7.14 7.25
N ARG A 119 1.85 7.74 7.90
CA ARG A 119 2.75 8.72 7.30
C ARG A 119 4.07 8.03 7.02
N LEU A 120 4.37 7.83 5.76
CA LEU A 120 5.53 7.08 5.30
C LEU A 120 6.77 7.97 5.26
N GLU A 121 7.94 7.38 5.47
CA GLU A 121 9.23 8.07 5.35
C GLU A 121 9.78 8.00 3.90
N GLU A 122 9.17 7.21 3.03
CA GLU A 122 9.50 7.06 1.61
C GLU A 122 8.21 6.93 0.77
N GLU A 123 8.30 7.34 -0.49
CA GLU A 123 7.19 7.18 -1.44
C GLU A 123 6.95 5.72 -1.81
N ILE A 124 5.69 5.37 -1.97
CA ILE A 124 5.24 4.07 -2.44
C ILE A 124 4.05 4.22 -3.38
N ALA A 125 3.82 3.25 -4.24
CA ALA A 125 2.62 3.17 -5.03
C ALA A 125 1.77 1.98 -4.59
N LEU A 126 0.57 2.26 -4.11
CA LEU A 126 -0.41 1.29 -3.64
C LEU A 126 -1.78 1.58 -4.22
N ARG A 127 -2.65 0.59 -4.12
CA ARG A 127 -4.08 0.69 -4.48
C ARG A 127 -4.95 0.50 -3.25
N ARG A 128 -6.17 1.01 -3.33
CA ARG A 128 -7.21 0.66 -2.38
C ARG A 128 -7.42 -0.86 -2.38
N GLY A 129 -7.57 -1.43 -1.19
CA GLY A 129 -7.71 -2.86 -1.00
C GLY A 129 -6.39 -3.63 -0.82
N ASP A 130 -5.24 -2.99 -1.08
CA ASP A 130 -3.95 -3.62 -0.81
C ASP A 130 -3.80 -3.91 0.69
N LYS A 131 -3.27 -5.09 0.99
CA LYS A 131 -3.05 -5.55 2.35
C LYS A 131 -1.65 -5.21 2.82
N PHE A 132 -1.51 -4.98 4.11
CA PHE A 132 -0.23 -4.69 4.74
C PHE A 132 -0.11 -5.35 6.10
N VAL A 133 1.14 -5.46 6.57
CA VAL A 133 1.50 -5.87 7.93
C VAL A 133 2.32 -4.76 8.56
N VAL A 134 2.16 -4.55 9.87
CA VAL A 134 2.95 -3.59 10.64
C VAL A 134 3.68 -4.27 11.78
N ARG A 135 4.92 -3.80 12.01
CA ARG A 135 5.77 -4.20 13.13
C ARG A 135 6.25 -2.97 13.88
N PHE A 136 6.42 -3.09 15.20
CA PHE A 136 7.09 -2.02 15.96
C PHE A 136 8.51 -1.80 15.47
N TYR A 137 8.96 -0.53 15.53
CA TYR A 137 10.32 -0.18 15.16
C TYR A 137 11.35 -0.85 16.08
N SER A 138 11.10 -0.84 17.40
CA SER A 138 11.99 -1.47 18.37
C SER A 138 11.24 -1.83 19.67
N PRO A 139 11.37 -3.08 20.15
CA PRO A 139 11.85 -4.24 19.41
C PRO A 139 10.96 -4.55 18.20
N MET A 140 11.53 -5.19 17.18
CA MET A 140 10.79 -5.52 15.95
C MET A 140 9.84 -6.70 16.20
N GLU A 141 8.60 -6.37 16.57
CA GLU A 141 7.53 -7.32 16.87
C GLU A 141 6.33 -7.03 15.95
N THR A 142 5.77 -8.07 15.34
CA THR A 142 4.56 -7.93 14.52
C THR A 142 3.37 -7.64 15.43
N ILE A 143 2.72 -6.51 15.18
CA ILE A 143 1.58 -6.07 16.00
C ILE A 143 0.24 -6.22 15.30
N GLY A 144 0.24 -6.23 13.98
CA GLY A 144 -1.01 -6.26 13.25
C GLY A 144 -0.83 -6.08 11.76
N GLY A 145 -1.91 -5.73 11.12
CA GLY A 145 -1.99 -5.44 9.70
C GLY A 145 -3.36 -4.90 9.35
N GLY A 146 -3.64 -4.77 8.07
CA GLY A 146 -4.91 -4.24 7.64
C GLY A 146 -5.02 -4.07 6.14
N VAL A 147 -5.88 -3.15 5.76
CA VAL A 147 -6.20 -2.85 4.37
C VAL A 147 -6.12 -1.35 4.10
N VAL A 148 -5.61 -0.98 2.94
CA VAL A 148 -5.56 0.39 2.46
C VAL A 148 -6.96 0.82 2.00
N LEU A 149 -7.49 1.87 2.61
CA LEU A 149 -8.79 2.48 2.27
C LEU A 149 -8.62 3.59 1.23
N GLU A 150 -7.58 4.41 1.41
CA GLU A 150 -7.25 5.50 0.50
C GLU A 150 -5.72 5.59 0.34
N PRO A 151 -5.19 5.39 -0.88
CA PRO A 151 -3.74 5.35 -1.12
C PRO A 151 -3.10 6.73 -1.34
N ASN A 152 -3.84 7.82 -1.35
CA ASN A 152 -3.30 9.17 -1.53
C ASN A 152 -4.18 10.23 -0.86
N PRO A 153 -4.42 10.10 0.46
CA PRO A 153 -5.31 11.01 1.17
C PRO A 153 -4.66 12.38 1.40
N LYS A 154 -5.48 13.37 1.70
CA LYS A 154 -5.03 14.59 2.37
C LYS A 154 -4.71 14.30 3.84
N ARG A 155 -3.87 15.11 4.48
CA ARG A 155 -3.63 15.02 5.93
C ARG A 155 -4.93 15.23 6.70
N LYS A 156 -5.24 14.28 7.59
CA LYS A 156 -6.45 14.28 8.41
C LYS A 156 -6.13 14.64 9.86
N ARG A 157 -7.09 15.27 10.54
CA ARG A 157 -7.04 15.52 11.97
C ARG A 157 -7.76 14.41 12.71
N ARG A 158 -7.29 14.14 13.93
CA ARG A 158 -7.90 13.12 14.81
C ARG A 158 -9.30 13.54 15.26
N PHE A 159 -10.14 12.56 15.54
CA PHE A 159 -11.48 12.70 16.15
C PHE A 159 -12.46 13.60 15.40
N GLN A 160 -12.30 13.75 14.10
CA GLN A 160 -13.27 14.47 13.28
C GLN A 160 -14.37 13.51 12.80
N PRO A 161 -15.64 13.74 13.20
CA PRO A 161 -16.75 12.84 12.82
C PRO A 161 -16.87 12.64 11.32
N GLU A 162 -16.70 13.70 10.53
CA GLU A 162 -16.81 13.67 9.07
C GLU A 162 -15.74 12.75 8.44
N VAL A 163 -14.52 12.80 8.99
CA VAL A 163 -13.40 11.96 8.55
C VAL A 163 -13.69 10.49 8.86
N ILE A 164 -14.19 10.21 10.07
CA ILE A 164 -14.49 8.84 10.49
C ILE A 164 -15.63 8.27 9.66
N GLU A 165 -16.67 9.05 9.37
CA GLU A 165 -17.77 8.62 8.51
C GLU A 165 -17.34 8.40 7.06
N GLU A 166 -16.47 9.26 6.52
CA GLU A 166 -15.87 9.07 5.20
C GLU A 166 -15.13 7.73 5.13
N LEU A 167 -14.30 7.42 6.14
CA LEU A 167 -13.53 6.20 6.18
C LEU A 167 -14.39 4.95 6.36
N LYS A 168 -15.46 5.03 7.17
CA LYS A 168 -16.45 3.94 7.29
C LYS A 168 -17.14 3.64 5.96
N ARG A 169 -17.52 4.68 5.21
CA ARG A 169 -18.10 4.51 3.87
C ARG A 169 -17.10 3.89 2.90
N LYS A 170 -15.83 4.30 2.96
CA LYS A 170 -14.76 3.69 2.16
C LYS A 170 -14.49 2.23 2.55
N GLU A 171 -14.64 1.86 3.81
CA GLU A 171 -14.50 0.48 4.28
C GLU A 171 -15.66 -0.42 3.80
N SER A 172 -16.91 0.07 3.88
CA SER A 172 -18.11 -0.71 3.56
C SER A 172 -18.53 -0.65 2.08
N GLY A 173 -18.10 0.37 1.36
CA GLY A 173 -18.55 0.65 0.00
C GLY A 173 -17.90 -0.24 -1.06
N SER A 174 -18.69 -0.60 -2.06
CA SER A 174 -18.19 -1.19 -3.30
C SER A 174 -17.31 -0.19 -4.07
N SER A 175 -16.56 -0.66 -5.07
CA SER A 175 -15.79 0.22 -5.96
C SER A 175 -16.67 1.28 -6.65
N GLU A 176 -17.93 0.99 -6.88
CA GLU A 176 -18.93 1.87 -7.51
C GLU A 176 -19.32 3.02 -6.57
N ASP A 177 -19.59 2.76 -5.29
CA ASP A 177 -19.92 3.78 -4.28
C ASP A 177 -18.80 4.80 -4.10
N VAL A 178 -17.55 4.37 -4.26
CA VAL A 178 -16.36 5.22 -4.12
C VAL A 178 -16.17 6.12 -5.35
N ILE A 179 -16.48 5.63 -6.54
CA ILE A 179 -16.44 6.42 -7.78
C ILE A 179 -17.48 7.55 -7.71
N GLU A 180 -18.68 7.28 -7.26
CA GLU A 180 -19.73 8.33 -7.07
C GLU A 180 -19.30 9.44 -6.11
N MET A 181 -18.55 9.10 -5.04
CA MET A 181 -18.06 10.11 -4.10
C MET A 181 -16.96 11.00 -4.69
N HIS A 182 -16.15 10.49 -5.61
CA HIS A 182 -15.09 11.28 -6.27
C HIS A 182 -15.62 12.19 -7.37
N VAL A 183 -16.78 11.89 -7.93
CA VAL A 183 -17.43 12.71 -8.98
C VAL A 183 -18.24 13.86 -8.37
N LYS A 184 -18.67 13.74 -7.11
CA LYS A 184 -19.49 14.75 -6.40
C LYS A 184 -18.69 15.79 -5.60
N ASN A 185 -17.35 15.70 -5.57
CA ASN A 185 -16.40 16.63 -4.93
C ASN A 185 -15.43 17.23 -5.95
#